data_08374fa0cff0449ff6f3777fa66c621a
#
_entry.id   08374fa0cff0449ff6f3777fa66c621a
#
_cell.length_a   1.000
_cell.length_b   1.000
_cell.length_c   1.000
_cell.angle_alpha   90.00
_cell.angle_beta   90.00
_cell.angle_gamma   90.00
#
_symmetry.space_group_name_H-M   'P 1'
#
loop_
_entity.id
_entity.type
_entity.pdbx_description
1 polymer ?
#
loop_
_entity_poly.entity_id
_entity_poly.type
_entity_poly.pdbx_seq_one_letter_code
_entity_poly.pdbx_strand_id
1 'polypeptide(L)'
;MLFFCFLTFTSANAQTGKVSINLKNASVKELFNAIESQTPYRFSYRSVEVENKKGVTISVKNAKLKDLLIQELPKHHLSHIVQGNKIIVTPATDNQSSDKSNKVTGKVVDTNGEPIVGATIKEQGTTNGTITDMDGNFSFM
;
A
#
# COMPACT_ATOMS: atom_id res chain seq x y z
N MET A 1 -13.66 -50.29 -21.93
CA MET A 1 -12.95 -49.64 -20.83
C MET A 1 -12.93 -48.15 -21.11
N LEU A 2 -13.92 -47.43 -20.54
CA LEU A 2 -14.17 -46.00 -20.83
C LEU A 2 -13.37 -45.19 -19.84
N PHE A 3 -12.35 -44.46 -20.31
CA PHE A 3 -11.54 -43.56 -19.52
C PHE A 3 -12.28 -42.23 -19.41
N PHE A 4 -12.93 -41.98 -18.26
CA PHE A 4 -13.58 -40.72 -17.93
C PHE A 4 -12.51 -39.74 -17.47
N CYS A 5 -12.08 -38.87 -18.39
CA CYS A 5 -11.20 -37.77 -18.09
C CYS A 5 -12.01 -36.70 -17.32
N PHE A 6 -11.85 -36.66 -16.01
CA PHE A 6 -12.41 -35.61 -15.16
C PHE A 6 -11.57 -34.32 -15.39
N LEU A 7 -12.03 -33.48 -16.30
CA LEU A 7 -11.52 -32.11 -16.41
C LEU A 7 -12.03 -31.34 -15.21
N THR A 8 -11.22 -31.22 -14.17
CA THR A 8 -11.47 -30.26 -13.10
C THR A 8 -11.23 -28.86 -13.68
N PHE A 9 -12.30 -28.19 -14.04
CA PHE A 9 -12.29 -26.75 -14.24
C PHE A 9 -11.98 -26.11 -12.89
N THR A 10 -10.72 -25.79 -12.65
CA THR A 10 -10.36 -24.81 -11.63
C THR A 10 -10.86 -23.47 -12.13
N SER A 11 -11.99 -23.03 -11.60
CA SER A 11 -12.49 -21.68 -11.79
C SER A 11 -11.38 -20.72 -11.35
N ALA A 12 -10.70 -20.13 -12.31
CA ALA A 12 -9.86 -18.99 -12.10
C ALA A 12 -10.77 -17.86 -11.58
N ASN A 13 -10.88 -17.73 -10.26
CA ASN A 13 -11.43 -16.53 -9.65
C ASN A 13 -10.43 -15.39 -9.86
N ALA A 14 -10.38 -14.91 -11.10
CA ALA A 14 -9.82 -13.62 -11.42
C ALA A 14 -10.65 -12.58 -10.71
N GLN A 15 -9.99 -11.72 -9.94
CA GLN A 15 -10.46 -10.42 -9.57
C GLN A 15 -11.31 -10.21 -8.36
N THR A 16 -10.89 -10.50 -7.24
CA THR A 16 -11.10 -9.55 -6.17
C THR A 16 -9.83 -9.60 -5.37
N GLY A 17 -9.16 -8.50 -5.05
CA GLY A 17 -7.95 -8.50 -4.22
C GLY A 17 -8.18 -9.13 -2.84
N LYS A 18 -8.77 -10.33 -2.83
CA LYS A 18 -9.10 -11.17 -1.69
C LYS A 18 -8.21 -12.40 -1.68
N VAL A 19 -7.71 -12.74 -0.51
CA VAL A 19 -6.82 -13.87 -0.29
C VAL A 19 -7.27 -14.70 0.89
N SER A 20 -6.95 -15.99 0.85
CA SER A 20 -7.14 -16.91 1.98
C SER A 20 -5.79 -17.46 2.37
N ILE A 21 -5.31 -17.08 3.55
CA ILE A 21 -3.95 -17.38 3.99
C ILE A 21 -4.00 -17.98 5.39
N ASN A 22 -3.31 -19.09 5.55
CA ASN A 22 -3.09 -19.72 6.85
C ASN A 22 -1.60 -20.00 7.01
N LEU A 23 -0.92 -19.15 7.76
CA LEU A 23 0.50 -19.23 8.05
C LEU A 23 0.72 -19.19 9.55
N LYS A 24 1.68 -19.98 10.05
CA LYS A 24 2.08 -20.01 11.46
C LYS A 24 3.58 -19.90 11.56
N ASN A 25 4.06 -18.85 12.20
CA ASN A 25 5.48 -18.54 12.38
C ASN A 25 6.28 -18.54 11.06
N ALA A 26 5.65 -18.09 9.99
CA ALA A 26 6.23 -18.04 8.65
C ALA A 26 7.13 -16.80 8.47
N SER A 27 7.90 -16.79 7.40
CA SER A 27 8.63 -15.60 6.96
C SER A 27 7.73 -14.63 6.19
N VAL A 28 8.12 -13.37 6.13
CA VAL A 28 7.44 -12.37 5.27
C VAL A 28 7.50 -12.79 3.80
N LYS A 29 8.57 -13.45 3.36
CA LYS A 29 8.69 -13.98 2.01
C LYS A 29 7.66 -15.08 1.71
N GLU A 30 7.38 -15.96 2.67
CA GLU A 30 6.31 -16.97 2.52
C GLU A 30 4.92 -16.32 2.44
N LEU A 31 4.69 -15.24 3.19
CA LEU A 31 3.47 -14.45 3.05
C LEU A 31 3.33 -13.88 1.63
N PHE A 32 4.41 -13.30 1.09
CA PHE A 32 4.39 -12.76 -0.28
C PHE A 32 4.12 -13.84 -1.32
N ASN A 33 4.80 -14.99 -1.22
CA ASN A 33 4.55 -16.13 -2.10
C ASN A 33 3.09 -16.63 -2.04
N ALA A 34 2.51 -16.68 -0.84
CA ALA A 34 1.13 -17.09 -0.65
C ALA A 34 0.13 -16.11 -1.29
N ILE A 35 0.43 -14.81 -1.27
CA ILE A 35 -0.37 -13.78 -1.94
C ILE A 35 -0.20 -13.86 -3.46
N GLU A 36 1.03 -13.98 -3.96
CA GLU A 36 1.34 -14.06 -5.39
C GLU A 36 0.73 -15.29 -6.07
N SER A 37 0.57 -16.38 -5.33
CA SER A 37 -0.07 -17.60 -5.84
C SER A 37 -1.59 -17.47 -6.05
N GLN A 38 -2.22 -16.53 -5.35
CA GLN A 38 -3.67 -16.32 -5.37
C GLN A 38 -4.10 -15.06 -6.11
N THR A 39 -3.15 -14.20 -6.48
CA THR A 39 -3.44 -12.89 -7.07
C THR A 39 -2.50 -12.57 -8.24
N PRO A 40 -2.87 -11.62 -9.11
CA PRO A 40 -1.97 -11.14 -10.16
C PRO A 40 -0.87 -10.22 -9.64
N TYR A 41 -0.88 -9.86 -8.37
CA TYR A 41 0.12 -8.97 -7.78
C TYR A 41 1.49 -9.65 -7.68
N ARG A 42 2.54 -8.83 -7.78
CA ARG A 42 3.95 -9.23 -7.62
C ARG A 42 4.64 -8.28 -6.68
N PHE A 43 5.36 -8.84 -5.72
CA PHE A 43 6.13 -8.05 -4.76
C PHE A 43 7.51 -7.69 -5.32
N SER A 44 7.91 -6.45 -5.07
CA SER A 44 9.23 -5.92 -5.37
C SER A 44 9.83 -5.35 -4.10
N TYR A 45 10.93 -5.92 -3.65
CA TYR A 45 11.62 -5.57 -2.41
C TYR A 45 13.11 -5.83 -2.53
N ARG A 46 13.91 -5.26 -1.64
CA ARG A 46 15.31 -5.66 -1.47
C ARG A 46 15.38 -6.89 -0.56
N SER A 47 16.14 -7.90 -0.97
CA SER A 47 16.24 -9.17 -0.21
C SER A 47 16.65 -8.94 1.23
N VAL A 48 17.61 -8.06 1.49
CA VAL A 48 18.09 -7.72 2.84
C VAL A 48 16.98 -7.21 3.79
N GLU A 49 15.93 -6.63 3.26
CA GLU A 49 14.82 -6.08 4.04
C GLU A 49 13.80 -7.13 4.49
N VAL A 50 13.77 -8.28 3.82
CA VAL A 50 12.71 -9.31 3.97
C VAL A 50 13.25 -10.66 4.45
N GLU A 51 14.48 -11.05 4.07
CA GLU A 51 15.01 -12.40 4.29
C GLU A 51 15.03 -12.83 5.77
N ASN A 52 15.31 -11.91 6.68
CA ASN A 52 15.40 -12.21 8.11
C ASN A 52 14.12 -11.96 8.90
N LYS A 53 13.03 -11.53 8.22
CA LYS A 53 11.76 -11.21 8.90
C LYS A 53 10.88 -12.45 8.99
N LYS A 54 10.73 -12.95 10.21
CA LYS A 54 9.94 -14.13 10.58
C LYS A 54 8.82 -13.76 11.56
N GLY A 55 8.02 -14.74 11.94
CA GLY A 55 6.98 -14.57 12.95
C GLY A 55 5.61 -14.15 12.37
N VAL A 56 5.43 -14.26 11.06
CA VAL A 56 4.11 -14.04 10.44
C VAL A 56 3.17 -15.17 10.86
N THR A 57 2.13 -14.82 11.61
CA THR A 57 1.07 -15.76 12.00
C THR A 57 -0.27 -15.18 11.61
N ILE A 58 -0.86 -15.71 10.55
CA ILE A 58 -2.08 -15.21 9.93
C ILE A 58 -3.00 -16.39 9.62
N SER A 59 -4.28 -16.24 9.99
CA SER A 59 -5.34 -17.14 9.57
C SER A 59 -6.52 -16.31 9.09
N VAL A 60 -6.62 -16.10 7.79
CA VAL A 60 -7.69 -15.32 7.16
C VAL A 60 -8.30 -16.09 6.00
N LYS A 61 -9.60 -15.92 5.84
CA LYS A 61 -10.37 -16.49 4.73
C LYS A 61 -11.10 -15.39 3.99
N ASN A 62 -10.87 -15.30 2.68
CA ASN A 62 -11.52 -14.30 1.81
C ASN A 62 -11.30 -12.84 2.26
N ALA A 63 -10.12 -12.54 2.82
CA ALA A 63 -9.75 -11.20 3.28
C ALA A 63 -9.31 -10.31 2.12
N LYS A 64 -9.59 -9.01 2.22
CA LYS A 64 -9.09 -8.04 1.24
C LYS A 64 -7.58 -7.90 1.38
N LEU A 65 -6.86 -8.01 0.27
CA LEU A 65 -5.40 -7.91 0.25
C LEU A 65 -4.90 -6.58 0.84
N LYS A 66 -5.56 -5.48 0.52
CA LYS A 66 -5.19 -4.15 1.04
C LYS A 66 -5.20 -4.12 2.56
N ASP A 67 -6.27 -4.61 3.18
CA ASP A 67 -6.45 -4.60 4.64
C ASP A 67 -5.39 -5.50 5.31
N LEU A 68 -5.10 -6.64 4.69
CA LEU A 68 -4.08 -7.57 5.18
C LEU A 68 -2.68 -6.95 5.15
N LEU A 69 -2.31 -6.28 4.06
CA LEU A 69 -1.01 -5.64 3.93
C LEU A 69 -0.85 -4.48 4.94
N ILE A 70 -1.90 -3.67 5.13
CA ILE A 70 -1.91 -2.57 6.10
C ILE A 70 -1.74 -3.08 7.54
N GLN A 71 -2.27 -4.25 7.86
CA GLN A 71 -2.19 -4.82 9.20
C GLN A 71 -0.88 -5.57 9.46
N GLU A 72 -0.34 -6.28 8.46
CA GLU A 72 0.78 -7.19 8.68
C GLU A 72 2.15 -6.56 8.42
N LEU A 73 2.30 -5.75 7.36
CA LEU A 73 3.61 -5.22 7.02
C LEU A 73 4.20 -4.29 8.10
N PRO A 74 3.43 -3.41 8.77
CA PRO A 74 3.97 -2.57 9.84
C PRO A 74 4.50 -3.36 11.04
N LYS A 75 3.94 -4.53 11.36
CA LYS A 75 4.45 -5.41 12.44
C LYS A 75 5.89 -5.88 12.18
N HIS A 76 6.29 -5.86 10.92
CA HIS A 76 7.63 -6.23 10.47
C HIS A 76 8.48 -5.04 10.06
N HIS A 77 8.09 -3.81 10.46
CA HIS A 77 8.76 -2.56 10.08
C HIS A 77 8.88 -2.43 8.55
N LEU A 78 7.80 -2.76 7.84
CA LEU A 78 7.69 -2.64 6.39
C LEU A 78 6.50 -1.77 6.01
N SER A 79 6.66 -1.04 4.93
CA SER A 79 5.61 -0.26 4.26
C SER A 79 5.44 -0.75 2.82
N HIS A 80 4.37 -0.35 2.14
CA HIS A 80 4.14 -0.74 0.77
C HIS A 80 3.47 0.37 -0.05
N ILE A 81 3.73 0.32 -1.35
CA ILE A 81 3.05 1.14 -2.36
C ILE A 81 2.57 0.21 -3.47
N VAL A 82 1.32 0.38 -3.91
CA VAL A 82 0.74 -0.41 -5.01
C VAL A 82 0.79 0.40 -6.30
N GLN A 83 1.44 -0.13 -7.32
CA GLN A 83 1.53 0.45 -8.66
C GLN A 83 1.08 -0.60 -9.70
N GLY A 84 -0.16 -0.50 -10.15
CA GLY A 84 -0.77 -1.52 -11.00
C GLY A 84 -0.77 -2.89 -10.33
N ASN A 85 -0.10 -3.87 -10.93
CA ASN A 85 0.03 -5.22 -10.37
C ASN A 85 1.31 -5.40 -9.52
N LYS A 86 2.07 -4.34 -9.30
CA LYS A 86 3.32 -4.38 -8.53
C LYS A 86 3.10 -3.80 -7.15
N ILE A 87 3.51 -4.51 -6.12
CA ILE A 87 3.55 -4.06 -4.74
C ILE A 87 5.02 -3.84 -4.36
N ILE A 88 5.39 -2.58 -4.21
CA ILE A 88 6.75 -2.18 -3.82
C ILE A 88 6.78 -2.14 -2.30
N VAL A 89 7.68 -2.94 -1.70
CA VAL A 89 7.86 -3.00 -0.25
C VAL A 89 9.15 -2.29 0.12
N THR A 90 9.08 -1.43 1.13
CA THR A 90 10.19 -0.65 1.67
C THR A 90 10.22 -0.75 3.19
N PRO A 91 11.35 -0.45 3.85
CA PRO A 91 11.35 -0.26 5.29
C PRO A 91 10.34 0.80 5.70
N ALA A 92 9.57 0.53 6.75
CA ALA A 92 8.80 1.57 7.38
C ALA A 92 9.78 2.52 8.09
N THR A 93 9.91 3.72 7.58
CA THR A 93 10.51 4.81 8.35
C THR A 93 9.47 5.28 9.37
N ASP A 94 9.89 5.65 10.57
CA ASP A 94 8.99 6.05 11.68
C ASP A 94 8.01 7.20 11.37
N ASN A 95 8.02 7.70 10.13
CA ASN A 95 7.16 8.76 9.61
C ASN A 95 6.09 8.30 8.61
N GLN A 96 5.89 6.97 8.39
CA GLN A 96 4.82 6.50 7.51
C GLN A 96 3.74 5.75 8.28
N SER A 97 2.90 6.49 8.97
CA SER A 97 1.55 6.02 9.28
C SER A 97 0.76 5.93 7.97
N SER A 98 0.33 4.70 7.68
CA SER A 98 -0.52 4.27 6.57
C SER A 98 -1.64 5.25 6.21
N ASP A 99 -1.78 5.45 4.90
CA ASP A 99 -3.04 5.88 4.23
C ASP A 99 -3.74 7.12 4.81
N LYS A 100 -2.97 8.18 5.07
CA LYS A 100 -3.48 9.53 4.87
C LYS A 100 -2.95 9.97 3.51
N SER A 101 -3.84 10.16 2.54
CA SER A 101 -3.56 11.06 1.44
C SER A 101 -2.83 12.25 2.08
N ASN A 102 -1.59 12.51 1.68
CA ASN A 102 -0.80 13.57 2.28
C ASN A 102 -1.45 14.92 1.91
N LYS A 103 -2.56 15.21 2.59
CA LYS A 103 -3.22 16.50 2.47
C LYS A 103 -2.34 17.51 3.20
N VAL A 104 -1.58 18.25 2.43
CA VAL A 104 -0.82 19.39 2.92
C VAL A 104 -1.77 20.56 3.01
N THR A 105 -1.90 21.16 4.19
CA THR A 105 -2.72 22.34 4.44
C THR A 105 -1.87 23.40 5.10
N GLY A 106 -2.15 24.65 4.81
CA GLY A 106 -1.48 25.77 5.45
C GLY A 106 -2.18 27.08 5.16
N LYS A 107 -1.62 28.16 5.68
CA LYS A 107 -2.07 29.52 5.46
C LYS A 107 -0.90 30.40 5.05
N VAL A 108 -1.09 31.22 4.02
CA VAL A 108 -0.10 32.21 3.56
C VAL A 108 -0.57 33.59 4.02
N VAL A 109 0.30 34.28 4.73
CA VAL A 109 0.06 35.65 5.20
C VAL A 109 1.26 36.53 4.84
N ASP A 110 1.04 37.84 4.75
CA ASP A 110 2.08 38.82 4.59
C ASP A 110 2.82 39.09 5.93
N THR A 111 3.76 40.03 5.92
CA THR A 111 4.54 40.45 7.10
C THR A 111 3.69 41.12 8.19
N ASN A 112 2.49 41.55 7.85
CA ASN A 112 1.53 42.18 8.81
C ASN A 112 0.50 41.15 9.33
N GLY A 113 0.55 39.91 8.84
CA GLY A 113 -0.38 38.85 9.21
C GLY A 113 -1.67 38.80 8.38
N GLU A 114 -1.75 39.62 7.30
CA GLU A 114 -2.91 39.61 6.41
C GLU A 114 -2.86 38.42 5.40
N PRO A 115 -4.00 37.77 5.11
CA PRO A 115 -4.03 36.65 4.21
C PRO A 115 -3.70 37.04 2.76
N ILE A 116 -2.83 36.28 2.12
CA ILE A 116 -2.50 36.48 0.69
C ILE A 116 -3.39 35.57 -0.15
N VAL A 117 -4.31 36.20 -0.88
CA VAL A 117 -5.25 35.52 -1.80
C VAL A 117 -4.56 35.22 -3.13
N GLY A 118 -4.81 34.05 -3.71
CA GLY A 118 -4.31 33.67 -5.03
C GLY A 118 -2.80 33.39 -5.10
N ALA A 119 -2.13 33.24 -3.97
CA ALA A 119 -0.73 32.82 -3.95
C ALA A 119 -0.59 31.37 -4.47
N THR A 120 0.35 31.18 -5.38
CA THR A 120 0.63 29.84 -5.91
C THR A 120 1.56 29.08 -4.97
N ILE A 121 1.08 27.95 -4.48
CA ILE A 121 1.83 26.99 -3.66
C ILE A 121 2.23 25.82 -4.56
N LYS A 122 3.50 25.44 -4.56
CA LYS A 122 4.01 24.34 -5.36
C LYS A 122 4.90 23.41 -4.56
N GLU A 123 4.71 22.13 -4.74
CA GLU A 123 5.58 21.11 -4.13
C GLU A 123 6.90 21.06 -4.91
N GLN A 124 8.02 21.22 -4.21
CA GLN A 124 9.34 21.22 -4.84
C GLN A 124 9.65 19.86 -5.46
N GLY A 125 10.03 19.86 -6.73
CA GLY A 125 10.39 18.64 -7.47
C GLY A 125 9.22 17.91 -8.12
N THR A 126 7.99 18.46 -8.02
CA THR A 126 6.79 17.88 -8.64
C THR A 126 6.02 18.89 -9.48
N THR A 127 4.96 18.43 -10.15
CA THR A 127 3.98 19.30 -10.82
C THR A 127 2.77 19.64 -9.94
N ASN A 128 2.74 19.10 -8.70
CA ASN A 128 1.65 19.33 -7.76
C ASN A 128 1.68 20.75 -7.22
N GLY A 129 0.52 21.37 -7.12
CA GLY A 129 0.38 22.69 -6.56
C GLY A 129 -1.07 23.11 -6.43
N THR A 130 -1.29 24.23 -5.75
CA THR A 130 -2.60 24.84 -5.54
C THR A 130 -2.45 26.36 -5.42
N ILE A 131 -3.57 27.05 -5.32
CA ILE A 131 -3.62 28.48 -5.00
C ILE A 131 -4.33 28.71 -3.66
N THR A 132 -3.99 29.78 -2.98
CA THR A 132 -4.66 30.17 -1.73
C THR A 132 -6.06 30.72 -1.99
N ASP A 133 -6.98 30.44 -1.06
CA ASP A 133 -8.34 31.00 -1.04
C ASP A 133 -8.36 32.45 -0.49
N MET A 134 -9.58 33.00 -0.32
CA MET A 134 -9.76 34.37 0.17
C MET A 134 -9.27 34.62 1.60
N ASP A 135 -9.13 33.57 2.38
CA ASP A 135 -8.58 33.60 3.75
C ASP A 135 -7.10 33.24 3.78
N GLY A 136 -6.45 33.07 2.62
CA GLY A 136 -5.05 32.70 2.48
C GLY A 136 -4.77 31.21 2.73
N ASN A 137 -5.79 30.35 2.92
CA ASN A 137 -5.57 28.94 3.18
C ASN A 137 -5.31 28.18 1.88
N PHE A 138 -4.52 27.12 1.98
CA PHE A 138 -4.30 26.18 0.88
C PHE A 138 -4.42 24.72 1.33
N SER A 139 -4.73 23.87 0.38
CA SER A 139 -4.79 22.42 0.57
C SER A 139 -4.53 21.72 -0.75
N PHE A 140 -3.60 20.76 -0.77
CA PHE A 140 -3.38 19.85 -1.91
C PHE A 140 -2.96 18.46 -1.42
N MET A 141 -3.07 17.46 -2.31
CA MET A 141 -2.74 16.06 -2.05
C MET A 141 -1.61 15.62 -2.97
#